data_f3203ea8e9425e1cfd6071d7373edc3b
#
_entry.id   f3203ea8e9425e1cfd6071d7373edc3b
#
_cell.length_a   1.000
_cell.length_b   1.000
_cell.length_c   1.000
_cell.angle_alpha   90.00
_cell.angle_beta   90.00
_cell.angle_gamma   90.00
#
_symmetry.space_group_name_H-M   'P 1'
#
loop_
_entity.id
_entity.type
_entity.pdbx_description
1 polymer ?
#
loop_
_entity_poly.entity_id
_entity_poly.type
_entity_poly.pdbx_seq_one_letter_code
_entity_poly.pdbx_strand_id
1 'polypeptide(L)'
;MLKKYDKAIAALFALLTVVLITVFFTNDTFFQWAFARHHNIGSWYVRPLFILPMVYFALRKSYAGITLSIFCLFTSMFWFPTPEQTDPKVLGFLAYEIDYLKGTWEAKKILFSLSVPLFFYLLIASAWQQKWRLLLYTVVLAAFLKLLWSVENSGVSGWSVAKPALAGLVICVVFILITRRKDKK
;
A
#
# COMPACT_ATOMS: atom_id res chain seq x y z
N MET A 1 26.69 -1.95 -12.30
CA MET A 1 25.88 -2.56 -13.38
C MET A 1 24.40 -2.18 -13.32
N LEU A 2 23.72 -2.26 -12.17
CA LEU A 2 22.28 -1.97 -12.04
C LEU A 2 21.85 -0.54 -12.41
N LYS A 3 22.67 0.48 -12.15
CA LYS A 3 22.33 1.89 -12.50
C LYS A 3 22.13 2.12 -14.01
N LYS A 4 22.79 1.36 -14.89
CA LYS A 4 22.65 1.49 -16.36
C LYS A 4 21.25 1.10 -16.84
N TYR A 5 20.63 0.12 -16.16
CA TYR A 5 19.32 -0.41 -16.55
C TYR A 5 18.18 0.05 -15.62
N ASP A 6 18.46 0.97 -14.66
CA ASP A 6 17.49 1.38 -13.65
C ASP A 6 16.16 1.84 -14.25
N LYS A 7 16.20 2.68 -15.29
CA LYS A 7 14.99 3.17 -15.97
C LYS A 7 14.25 2.06 -16.74
N ALA A 8 14.97 1.13 -17.38
CA ALA A 8 14.35 0.04 -18.13
C ALA A 8 13.67 -0.95 -17.18
N ILE A 9 14.32 -1.30 -16.06
CA ILE A 9 13.75 -2.15 -15.02
C ILE A 9 12.55 -1.44 -14.37
N ALA A 10 12.64 -0.13 -14.14
CA ALA A 10 11.54 0.65 -13.62
C ALA A 10 10.31 0.61 -14.55
N ALA A 11 10.53 0.80 -15.85
CA ALA A 11 9.46 0.73 -16.84
C ALA A 11 8.81 -0.66 -16.88
N LEU A 12 9.60 -1.74 -16.76
CA LEU A 12 9.09 -3.11 -16.69
C LEU A 12 8.17 -3.30 -15.49
N PHE A 13 8.60 -2.95 -14.27
CA PHE A 13 7.76 -3.11 -13.07
C PHE A 13 6.56 -2.18 -13.05
N ALA A 14 6.66 -0.98 -13.61
CA ALA A 14 5.52 -0.09 -13.81
C ALA A 14 4.49 -0.73 -14.75
N LEU A 15 4.93 -1.27 -15.89
CA LEU A 15 4.06 -1.99 -16.84
C LEU A 15 3.41 -3.20 -16.17
N LEU A 16 4.18 -4.04 -15.46
CA LEU A 16 3.65 -5.19 -14.73
C LEU A 16 2.61 -4.78 -13.70
N THR A 17 2.80 -3.66 -13.00
CA THR A 17 1.82 -3.13 -12.05
C THR A 17 0.54 -2.70 -12.76
N VAL A 18 0.63 -2.02 -13.91
CA VAL A 18 -0.55 -1.63 -14.71
C VAL A 18 -1.29 -2.87 -15.21
N VAL A 19 -0.58 -3.85 -15.74
CA VAL A 19 -1.17 -5.12 -16.20
C VAL A 19 -1.88 -5.84 -15.05
N LEU A 20 -1.23 -5.93 -13.88
CA LEU A 20 -1.80 -6.55 -12.69
C LEU A 20 -3.12 -5.86 -12.27
N ILE A 21 -3.12 -4.53 -12.19
CA ILE A 21 -4.31 -3.74 -11.84
C ILE A 21 -5.42 -3.94 -12.89
N THR A 22 -5.06 -3.93 -14.18
CA THR A 22 -6.03 -4.16 -15.26
C THR A 22 -6.66 -5.54 -15.13
N VAL A 23 -5.85 -6.60 -14.98
CA VAL A 23 -6.35 -7.97 -14.82
C VAL A 23 -7.21 -8.11 -13.57
N PHE A 24 -6.81 -7.45 -12.46
CA PHE A 24 -7.57 -7.46 -11.21
C PHE A 24 -8.98 -6.89 -11.37
N PHE A 25 -9.17 -5.83 -12.16
CA PHE A 25 -10.49 -5.24 -12.38
C PHE A 25 -11.29 -5.85 -13.53
N THR A 26 -10.65 -6.50 -14.49
CA THR A 26 -11.31 -7.05 -15.69
C THR A 26 -11.54 -8.56 -15.66
N ASN A 27 -10.84 -9.30 -14.77
CA ASN A 27 -10.97 -10.74 -14.65
C ASN A 27 -11.57 -11.12 -13.28
N ASP A 28 -12.84 -11.49 -13.26
CA ASP A 28 -13.56 -11.84 -12.03
C ASP A 28 -12.98 -13.05 -11.30
N THR A 29 -12.49 -14.05 -12.03
CA THR A 29 -11.86 -15.23 -11.42
C THR A 29 -10.60 -14.86 -10.67
N PHE A 30 -9.74 -14.03 -11.27
CA PHE A 30 -8.54 -13.52 -10.60
C PHE A 30 -8.89 -12.62 -9.40
N PHE A 31 -9.89 -11.75 -9.54
CA PHE A 31 -10.37 -10.90 -8.46
C PHE A 31 -10.80 -11.72 -7.24
N GLN A 32 -11.68 -12.71 -7.44
CA GLN A 32 -12.16 -13.59 -6.37
C GLN A 32 -11.04 -14.39 -5.73
N TRP A 33 -10.13 -14.93 -6.53
CA TRP A 33 -8.96 -15.67 -6.05
C TRP A 33 -8.04 -14.78 -5.17
N ALA A 34 -7.78 -13.54 -5.60
CA ALA A 34 -6.95 -12.61 -4.87
C ALA A 34 -7.61 -12.17 -3.55
N PHE A 35 -8.93 -11.89 -3.56
CA PHE A 35 -9.68 -11.56 -2.35
C PHE A 35 -9.78 -12.72 -1.37
N ALA A 36 -9.99 -13.95 -1.84
CA ALA A 36 -9.97 -15.14 -0.97
C ALA A 36 -8.66 -15.24 -0.18
N ARG A 37 -7.52 -14.95 -0.81
CA ARG A 37 -6.21 -14.88 -0.15
C ARG A 37 -6.04 -13.66 0.75
N HIS A 38 -6.69 -12.54 0.39
CA HIS A 38 -6.66 -11.31 1.19
C HIS A 38 -7.40 -11.43 2.53
N HIS A 39 -8.25 -12.46 2.71
CA HIS A 39 -8.80 -12.82 4.03
C HIS A 39 -7.71 -13.17 5.04
N ASN A 40 -6.49 -13.52 4.59
CA ASN A 40 -5.36 -13.76 5.48
C ASN A 40 -4.80 -12.44 5.99
N ILE A 41 -4.97 -12.20 7.30
CA ILE A 41 -4.53 -10.96 7.97
C ILE A 41 -3.00 -10.73 7.87
N GLY A 42 -2.21 -11.77 7.59
CA GLY A 42 -0.78 -11.64 7.34
C GLY A 42 -0.46 -10.65 6.22
N SER A 43 -1.29 -10.63 5.15
CA SER A 43 -1.16 -9.66 4.06
C SER A 43 -1.33 -8.21 4.54
N TRP A 44 -2.18 -7.97 5.55
CA TRP A 44 -2.46 -6.64 6.10
C TRP A 44 -1.29 -6.09 6.91
N TYR A 45 -0.53 -6.96 7.60
CA TYR A 45 0.68 -6.58 8.31
C TYR A 45 1.87 -6.33 7.37
N VAL A 46 1.98 -7.12 6.29
CA VAL A 46 3.10 -7.00 5.34
C VAL A 46 2.97 -5.76 4.44
N ARG A 47 1.75 -5.40 4.02
CA ARG A 47 1.54 -4.29 3.07
C ARG A 47 2.12 -2.95 3.53
N PRO A 48 1.88 -2.44 4.75
CA PRO A 48 2.48 -1.18 5.18
C PRO A 48 4.02 -1.23 5.25
N LEU A 49 4.63 -2.41 5.41
CA LEU A 49 6.08 -2.54 5.45
C LEU A 49 6.75 -2.21 4.11
N PHE A 50 6.02 -2.26 2.98
CA PHE A 50 6.57 -1.83 1.68
C PHE A 50 6.88 -0.33 1.61
N ILE A 51 6.41 0.48 2.55
CA ILE A 51 6.86 1.86 2.72
C ILE A 51 8.38 1.92 2.96
N LEU A 52 8.94 0.96 3.70
CA LEU A 52 10.37 0.90 4.02
C LEU A 52 11.27 0.82 2.77
N PRO A 53 11.11 -0.19 1.89
CA PRO A 53 11.90 -0.27 0.67
C PRO A 53 11.59 0.90 -0.28
N MET A 54 10.35 1.40 -0.36
CA MET A 54 10.06 2.58 -1.20
C MET A 54 10.85 3.81 -0.74
N VAL A 55 10.86 4.11 0.56
CA VAL A 55 11.64 5.21 1.14
C VAL A 55 13.14 4.98 0.92
N TYR A 56 13.63 3.77 1.21
CA TYR A 56 15.03 3.42 1.00
C TYR A 56 15.49 3.66 -0.44
N PHE A 57 14.73 3.15 -1.42
CA PHE A 57 15.09 3.30 -2.84
C PHE A 57 14.88 4.73 -3.36
N ALA A 58 13.91 5.48 -2.80
CA ALA A 58 13.76 6.91 -3.11
C ALA A 58 14.99 7.72 -2.63
N LEU A 59 15.50 7.45 -1.43
CA LEU A 59 16.74 8.05 -0.92
C LEU A 59 17.95 7.69 -1.80
N ARG A 60 17.98 6.47 -2.36
CA ARG A 60 19.02 5.99 -3.29
C ARG A 60 18.83 6.46 -4.74
N LYS A 61 17.77 7.22 -5.01
CA LYS A 61 17.43 7.71 -6.37
C LYS A 61 17.26 6.55 -7.38
N SER A 62 16.76 5.40 -6.96
CA SER A 62 16.52 4.22 -7.81
C SER A 62 15.06 4.12 -8.21
N TYR A 63 14.77 4.37 -9.48
CA TYR A 63 13.44 4.20 -10.05
C TYR A 63 13.02 2.72 -10.04
N ALA A 64 13.95 1.81 -10.38
CA ALA A 64 13.70 0.37 -10.39
C ALA A 64 13.30 -0.16 -9.01
N GLY A 65 14.01 0.26 -7.96
CA GLY A 65 13.69 -0.15 -6.59
C GLY A 65 12.33 0.36 -6.12
N ILE A 66 11.96 1.60 -6.48
CA ILE A 66 10.66 2.17 -6.16
C ILE A 66 9.54 1.38 -6.85
N THR A 67 9.62 1.18 -8.16
CA THR A 67 8.57 0.50 -8.94
C THR A 67 8.44 -0.97 -8.57
N LEU A 68 9.56 -1.67 -8.29
CA LEU A 68 9.55 -3.02 -7.72
C LEU A 68 8.82 -3.06 -6.37
N SER A 69 9.09 -2.10 -5.48
CA SER A 69 8.43 -2.04 -4.17
C SER A 69 6.92 -1.82 -4.30
N ILE A 70 6.48 -0.98 -5.24
CA ILE A 70 5.07 -0.77 -5.56
C ILE A 70 4.45 -2.06 -6.10
N PHE A 71 5.10 -2.73 -7.04
CA PHE A 71 4.64 -4.00 -7.59
C PHE A 71 4.49 -5.07 -6.50
N CYS A 72 5.50 -5.21 -5.62
CA CYS A 72 5.45 -6.12 -4.49
C CYS A 72 4.33 -5.78 -3.51
N LEU A 73 4.06 -4.48 -3.25
CA LEU A 73 2.95 -4.07 -2.42
C LEU A 73 1.60 -4.52 -2.99
N PHE A 74 1.35 -4.36 -4.28
CA PHE A 74 0.11 -4.81 -4.90
C PHE A 74 -0.01 -6.34 -4.91
N THR A 75 1.05 -7.06 -5.24
CA THR A 75 1.05 -8.53 -5.24
C THR A 75 0.95 -9.13 -3.83
N SER A 76 1.39 -8.43 -2.79
CA SER A 76 1.36 -8.94 -1.40
C SER A 76 -0.04 -9.26 -0.88
N MET A 77 -1.08 -8.75 -1.54
CA MET A 77 -2.47 -9.09 -1.26
C MET A 77 -2.73 -10.60 -1.29
N PHE A 78 -2.05 -11.34 -2.18
CA PHE A 78 -2.26 -12.77 -2.40
C PHE A 78 -1.04 -13.66 -2.13
N TRP A 79 -0.04 -13.18 -1.38
CA TRP A 79 1.14 -13.98 -1.02
C TRP A 79 0.85 -15.07 0.01
N PHE A 80 -0.20 -14.88 0.82
CA PHE A 80 -0.58 -15.81 1.85
C PHE A 80 -1.68 -16.77 1.35
N PRO A 81 -1.74 -18.00 1.85
CA PRO A 81 -2.84 -18.90 1.51
C PRO A 81 -4.18 -18.38 2.06
N THR A 82 -5.27 -18.83 1.44
CA THR A 82 -6.61 -18.59 1.99
C THR A 82 -6.72 -19.23 3.37
N PRO A 83 -7.11 -18.50 4.43
CA PRO A 83 -7.25 -19.05 5.77
C PRO A 83 -8.45 -19.99 5.86
N GLU A 84 -8.36 -21.03 6.72
CA GLU A 84 -9.47 -21.94 6.99
C GLU A 84 -10.61 -21.25 7.76
N GLN A 85 -10.25 -20.32 8.63
CA GLN A 85 -11.20 -19.50 9.41
C GLN A 85 -10.78 -18.04 9.33
N THR A 86 -11.76 -17.16 9.17
CA THR A 86 -11.56 -15.71 9.10
C THR A 86 -12.40 -15.03 10.18
N ASP A 87 -11.80 -14.05 10.88
CA ASP A 87 -12.53 -13.23 11.86
C ASP A 87 -13.74 -12.55 11.20
N PRO A 88 -14.94 -12.61 11.81
CA PRO A 88 -16.14 -11.96 11.27
C PRO A 88 -15.98 -10.48 10.95
N LYS A 89 -15.16 -9.73 11.72
CA LYS A 89 -14.87 -8.32 11.45
C LYS A 89 -14.04 -8.16 10.18
N VAL A 90 -13.09 -9.06 9.92
CA VAL A 90 -12.30 -9.09 8.67
C VAL A 90 -13.21 -9.37 7.48
N LEU A 91 -14.13 -10.37 7.61
CA LEU A 91 -15.11 -10.67 6.57
C LEU A 91 -16.00 -9.45 6.26
N GLY A 92 -16.54 -8.81 7.28
CA GLY A 92 -17.40 -7.63 7.12
C GLY A 92 -16.67 -6.45 6.45
N PHE A 93 -15.41 -6.22 6.83
CA PHE A 93 -14.60 -5.18 6.20
C PHE A 93 -14.29 -5.48 4.73
N LEU A 94 -13.90 -6.73 4.41
CA LEU A 94 -13.59 -7.12 3.03
C LEU A 94 -14.83 -7.18 2.14
N ALA A 95 -15.99 -7.57 2.67
CA ALA A 95 -17.26 -7.48 1.94
C ALA A 95 -17.53 -6.03 1.52
N TYR A 96 -17.38 -5.06 2.43
CA TYR A 96 -17.47 -3.65 2.10
C TYR A 96 -16.44 -3.22 1.04
N GLU A 97 -15.16 -3.66 1.14
CA GLU A 97 -14.14 -3.32 0.12
C GLU A 97 -14.50 -3.89 -1.26
N ILE A 98 -15.05 -5.11 -1.33
CA ILE A 98 -15.52 -5.73 -2.57
C ILE A 98 -16.65 -4.89 -3.19
N ASP A 99 -17.68 -4.56 -2.39
CA ASP A 99 -18.81 -3.73 -2.85
C ASP A 99 -18.32 -2.34 -3.30
N TYR A 100 -17.40 -1.75 -2.57
CA TYR A 100 -16.78 -0.49 -2.96
C TYR A 100 -16.04 -0.62 -4.30
N LEU A 101 -15.23 -1.65 -4.52
CA LEU A 101 -14.45 -1.81 -5.74
C LEU A 101 -15.31 -2.18 -6.96
N LYS A 102 -16.31 -3.06 -6.78
CA LYS A 102 -17.20 -3.54 -7.86
C LYS A 102 -18.38 -2.62 -8.14
N GLY A 103 -18.79 -1.81 -7.17
CA GLY A 103 -19.91 -0.88 -7.31
C GLY A 103 -19.63 0.25 -8.31
N THR A 104 -20.66 1.04 -8.60
CA THR A 104 -20.62 2.15 -9.55
C THR A 104 -19.49 3.14 -9.25
N TRP A 105 -18.79 3.59 -10.28
CA TRP A 105 -17.71 4.57 -10.18
C TRP A 105 -18.25 5.98 -10.36
N GLU A 106 -18.69 6.58 -9.26
CA GLU A 106 -19.13 7.97 -9.20
C GLU A 106 -17.94 8.94 -9.02
N ALA A 107 -18.15 10.23 -9.29
CA ALA A 107 -17.12 11.26 -9.16
C ALA A 107 -16.47 11.29 -7.76
N LYS A 108 -17.26 11.11 -6.70
CA LYS A 108 -16.75 11.02 -5.31
C LYS A 108 -15.78 9.85 -5.13
N LYS A 109 -16.13 8.68 -5.64
CA LYS A 109 -15.28 7.48 -5.56
C LYS A 109 -13.98 7.64 -6.35
N ILE A 110 -14.06 8.23 -7.55
CA ILE A 110 -12.89 8.54 -8.37
C ILE A 110 -11.95 9.49 -7.59
N LEU A 111 -12.50 10.58 -7.03
CA LEU A 111 -11.73 11.55 -6.25
C LEU A 111 -11.01 10.89 -5.05
N PHE A 112 -11.72 10.04 -4.30
CA PHE A 112 -11.11 9.31 -3.20
C PHE A 112 -10.01 8.33 -3.67
N SER A 113 -10.22 7.67 -4.80
CA SER A 113 -9.23 6.74 -5.35
C SER A 113 -7.94 7.45 -5.78
N LEU A 114 -8.02 8.73 -6.16
CA LEU A 114 -6.83 9.55 -6.46
C LEU A 114 -5.96 9.83 -5.22
N SER A 115 -6.48 9.63 -4.01
CA SER A 115 -5.67 9.72 -2.78
C SER A 115 -4.54 8.69 -2.74
N VAL A 116 -4.71 7.53 -3.39
CA VAL A 116 -3.69 6.46 -3.43
C VAL A 116 -2.46 6.88 -4.25
N PRO A 117 -2.56 7.28 -5.53
CA PRO A 117 -1.41 7.77 -6.28
C PRO A 117 -0.82 9.05 -5.68
N LEU A 118 -1.64 9.94 -5.08
CA LEU A 118 -1.15 11.11 -4.37
C LEU A 118 -0.30 10.73 -3.16
N PHE A 119 -0.72 9.74 -2.38
CA PHE A 119 0.07 9.22 -1.26
C PHE A 119 1.44 8.72 -1.73
N PHE A 120 1.49 7.88 -2.77
CA PHE A 120 2.76 7.39 -3.32
C PHE A 120 3.65 8.53 -3.83
N TYR A 121 3.06 9.50 -4.52
CA TYR A 121 3.80 10.67 -4.99
C TYR A 121 4.42 11.45 -3.83
N LEU A 122 3.63 11.78 -2.81
CA LEU A 122 4.12 12.53 -1.63
C LEU A 122 5.18 11.75 -0.86
N LEU A 123 4.98 10.45 -0.67
CA LEU A 123 5.93 9.56 0.00
C LEU A 123 7.28 9.53 -0.74
N ILE A 124 7.24 9.26 -2.04
CA ILE A 124 8.43 9.14 -2.87
C ILE A 124 9.11 10.50 -3.03
N ALA A 125 8.37 11.56 -3.35
CA ALA A 125 8.92 12.89 -3.55
C ALA A 125 9.56 13.46 -2.27
N SER A 126 8.92 13.26 -1.11
CA SER A 126 9.47 13.71 0.17
C SER A 126 10.74 12.95 0.57
N ALA A 127 10.77 11.63 0.36
CA ALA A 127 11.97 10.82 0.58
C ALA A 127 13.08 11.18 -0.41
N TRP A 128 12.75 11.31 -1.68
CA TRP A 128 13.70 11.68 -2.75
C TRP A 128 14.39 13.03 -2.50
N GLN A 129 13.63 14.00 -1.97
CA GLN A 129 14.10 15.33 -1.61
C GLN A 129 14.61 15.44 -0.17
N GLN A 130 14.64 14.33 0.60
CA GLN A 130 15.03 14.29 2.01
C GLN A 130 14.24 15.26 2.90
N LYS A 131 12.99 15.55 2.53
CA LYS A 131 12.07 16.39 3.30
C LYS A 131 11.44 15.57 4.43
N TRP A 132 12.25 15.27 5.47
CA TRP A 132 11.94 14.35 6.56
C TRP A 132 10.64 14.66 7.31
N ARG A 133 10.33 15.94 7.52
CA ARG A 133 9.08 16.36 8.18
C ARG A 133 7.87 16.01 7.32
N LEU A 134 7.94 16.35 6.02
CA LEU A 134 6.86 16.04 5.08
C LEU A 134 6.65 14.52 4.96
N LEU A 135 7.75 13.74 4.88
CA LEU A 135 7.71 12.28 4.85
C LEU A 135 6.98 11.70 6.07
N LEU A 136 7.32 12.16 7.27
CA LEU A 136 6.65 11.74 8.52
C LEU A 136 5.17 12.12 8.52
N TYR A 137 4.83 13.36 8.15
CA TYR A 137 3.42 13.79 8.06
C TYR A 137 2.64 12.96 7.04
N THR A 138 3.22 12.66 5.88
CA THR A 138 2.58 11.83 4.85
C THR A 138 2.23 10.44 5.39
N VAL A 139 3.18 9.78 6.07
CA VAL A 139 2.96 8.42 6.60
C VAL A 139 1.93 8.42 7.74
N VAL A 140 2.04 9.36 8.69
CA VAL A 140 1.12 9.46 9.84
C VAL A 140 -0.29 9.81 9.37
N LEU A 141 -0.41 10.82 8.50
CA LEU A 141 -1.71 11.26 7.99
C LEU A 141 -2.40 10.16 7.17
N ALA A 142 -1.65 9.45 6.30
CA ALA A 142 -2.21 8.36 5.51
C ALA A 142 -2.73 7.21 6.38
N ALA A 143 -1.99 6.82 7.43
CA ALA A 143 -2.43 5.78 8.36
C ALA A 143 -3.71 6.22 9.11
N PHE A 144 -3.75 7.46 9.58
CA PHE A 144 -4.91 8.03 10.27
C PHE A 144 -6.14 8.11 9.35
N LEU A 145 -5.99 8.66 8.14
CA LEU A 145 -7.08 8.76 7.17
C LEU A 145 -7.60 7.39 6.73
N LYS A 146 -6.71 6.40 6.52
CA LYS A 146 -7.15 5.03 6.20
C LYS A 146 -7.96 4.42 7.34
N LEU A 147 -7.56 4.62 8.59
CA LEU A 147 -8.30 4.12 9.75
C LEU A 147 -9.66 4.80 9.86
N LEU A 148 -9.71 6.14 9.78
CA LEU A 148 -10.97 6.88 9.81
C LEU A 148 -11.93 6.41 8.72
N TRP A 149 -11.44 6.34 7.49
CA TRP A 149 -12.24 5.88 6.34
C TRP A 149 -12.77 4.45 6.57
N SER A 150 -11.93 3.54 7.10
CA SER A 150 -12.33 2.16 7.37
C SER A 150 -13.44 2.08 8.41
N VAL A 151 -13.33 2.84 9.51
CA VAL A 151 -14.33 2.84 10.60
C VAL A 151 -15.61 3.55 10.17
N GLU A 152 -15.51 4.68 9.46
CA GLU A 152 -16.68 5.44 8.99
C GLU A 152 -17.55 4.62 8.03
N ASN A 153 -16.91 3.85 7.13
CA ASN A 153 -17.65 3.13 6.08
C ASN A 153 -18.00 1.68 6.41
N SER A 154 -17.29 1.03 7.35
CA SER A 154 -17.52 -0.37 7.72
C SER A 154 -17.88 -0.54 9.21
N GLY A 155 -18.05 0.55 9.94
CA GLY A 155 -18.43 0.54 11.36
C GLY A 155 -17.44 -0.28 12.21
N VAL A 156 -17.98 -1.19 13.03
CA VAL A 156 -17.16 -2.03 13.93
C VAL A 156 -16.18 -2.92 13.17
N SER A 157 -16.50 -3.35 11.95
CA SER A 157 -15.63 -4.17 11.11
C SER A 157 -14.38 -3.41 10.64
N GLY A 158 -14.49 -2.09 10.48
CA GLY A 158 -13.36 -1.22 10.11
C GLY A 158 -12.22 -1.20 11.13
N TRP A 159 -12.51 -1.52 12.39
CA TRP A 159 -11.47 -1.64 13.43
C TRP A 159 -10.51 -2.81 13.21
N SER A 160 -10.85 -3.77 12.37
CA SER A 160 -9.95 -4.88 12.01
C SER A 160 -8.63 -4.38 11.37
N VAL A 161 -8.67 -3.21 10.71
CA VAL A 161 -7.51 -2.56 10.10
C VAL A 161 -6.58 -1.91 11.13
N ALA A 162 -7.07 -1.59 12.34
CA ALA A 162 -6.34 -0.77 13.31
C ALA A 162 -5.01 -1.39 13.74
N LYS A 163 -5.01 -2.67 14.11
CA LYS A 163 -3.79 -3.36 14.57
C LYS A 163 -2.69 -3.40 13.49
N PRO A 164 -2.95 -3.87 12.25
CA PRO A 164 -1.96 -3.83 11.18
C PRO A 164 -1.49 -2.40 10.84
N ALA A 165 -2.41 -1.43 10.80
CA ALA A 165 -2.08 -0.05 10.48
C ALA A 165 -1.17 0.58 11.55
N LEU A 166 -1.47 0.40 12.85
CA LEU A 166 -0.66 0.92 13.94
C LEU A 166 0.72 0.24 14.00
N ALA A 167 0.78 -1.09 13.86
CA ALA A 167 2.05 -1.81 13.83
C ALA A 167 2.93 -1.33 12.67
N GLY A 168 2.36 -1.23 11.46
CA GLY A 168 3.06 -0.71 10.29
C GLY A 168 3.50 0.75 10.48
N LEU A 169 2.64 1.60 11.03
CA LEU A 169 2.97 3.00 11.31
C LEU A 169 4.17 3.13 12.25
N VAL A 170 4.16 2.41 13.38
CA VAL A 170 5.26 2.45 14.35
C VAL A 170 6.57 2.05 13.69
N ILE A 171 6.59 0.93 12.95
CA ILE A 171 7.77 0.44 12.25
C ILE A 171 8.28 1.47 11.23
N CYS A 172 7.38 2.05 10.42
CA CYS A 172 7.73 3.05 9.41
C CYS A 172 8.30 4.32 10.05
N VAL A 173 7.68 4.83 11.12
CA VAL A 173 8.15 6.03 11.82
C VAL A 173 9.53 5.79 12.43
N VAL A 174 9.74 4.65 13.12
CA VAL A 174 11.04 4.28 13.69
C VAL A 174 12.12 4.21 12.59
N PHE A 175 11.82 3.54 11.49
CA PHE A 175 12.73 3.44 10.34
C PHE A 175 13.12 4.83 9.80
N ILE A 176 12.14 5.71 9.56
CA ILE A 176 12.37 7.07 9.05
C ILE A 176 13.24 7.88 10.02
N LEU A 177 12.97 7.79 11.33
CA LEU A 177 13.73 8.51 12.35
C LEU A 177 15.19 8.03 12.45
N ILE A 178 15.41 6.70 12.38
CA ILE A 178 16.77 6.11 12.38
C ILE A 178 17.52 6.55 11.12
N THR A 179 16.89 6.47 9.96
CA THR A 179 17.51 6.85 8.68
C THR A 179 17.87 8.34 8.65
N ARG A 180 16.95 9.19 9.12
CA ARG A 180 17.21 10.65 9.26
C ARG A 180 18.42 10.96 10.16
N ARG A 181 18.60 10.20 11.26
CA ARG A 181 19.76 10.41 12.16
C ARG A 181 21.08 10.07 11.48
N LYS A 182 21.12 9.03 10.64
CA LYS A 182 22.32 8.64 9.90
C LYS A 182 22.71 9.66 8.83
N ASP A 183 21.73 10.34 8.26
CA ASP A 183 21.94 11.33 7.20
C ASP A 183 22.49 12.67 7.72
N LYS A 184 22.43 12.88 9.05
CA LYS A 184 22.97 14.09 9.73
C LYS A 184 24.41 13.94 10.24
N LYS A 185 24.96 12.72 10.19
CA LYS A 185 26.35 12.42 10.56
C LYS A 185 27.22 12.30 9.31
#